data_cb8f6979f996992ddda3def5fd593404
#
_entry.id   cb8f6979f996992ddda3def5fd593404
#
_cell.length_a   1.000
_cell.length_b   1.000
_cell.length_c   1.000
_cell.angle_alpha   90.00
_cell.angle_beta   90.00
_cell.angle_gamma   90.00
#
_symmetry.space_group_name_H-M   'P 1'
#
loop_
_entity.id
_entity.type
_entity.pdbx_description
1 polymer ?
#
loop_
_entity_poly.entity_id
_entity_poly.type
_entity_poly.pdbx_seq_one_letter_code
_entity_poly.pdbx_strand_id
1 'polypeptide(L)'
;MSKMSRYRIILALLIVPLCLFSQDIDEAIKLFNSSQYERARDIFVQVAEDENNPRIAEVYYYLGRLSVIPDSALFYFNKVKTDYPQSRYADISYLEIAKSNIARKKYQNAIITLNELLRKYPDTNLQDEIMFWLGVSYMSSDKEKEGISILENLRKTYPKSVWSERALTIIPSKDTPEVPHEYYTVQVGSYRNKSNAENYAEEIRKKDFSVQIVEALVKGNTYYRVWVGEFSTIEQAKTFSHELESLGIKGNVVKGY
;
A
#
# COMPACT_ATOMS: atom_id res chain seq x y z
N MET A 1 -69.40 -4.92 -12.86
CA MET A 1 -68.04 -4.42 -13.16
C MET A 1 -67.12 -4.93 -12.08
N SER A 2 -66.19 -5.76 -12.53
CA SER A 2 -65.43 -6.72 -11.68
C SER A 2 -64.37 -6.06 -10.83
N LYS A 3 -64.20 -6.56 -9.55
CA LYS A 3 -63.16 -6.16 -8.60
C LYS A 3 -61.70 -6.29 -9.13
N MET A 4 -61.49 -6.96 -10.26
CA MET A 4 -60.15 -7.17 -10.88
C MET A 4 -59.62 -5.92 -11.57
N SER A 5 -60.44 -4.96 -11.96
CA SER A 5 -59.98 -3.71 -12.64
C SER A 5 -59.27 -2.73 -11.69
N ARG A 6 -59.62 -2.74 -10.39
CA ARG A 6 -59.00 -1.82 -9.40
C ARG A 6 -57.56 -2.23 -9.00
N TYR A 7 -57.25 -3.52 -8.98
CA TYR A 7 -55.92 -4.00 -8.64
C TYR A 7 -54.86 -3.79 -9.77
N ARG A 8 -55.31 -3.78 -11.02
CA ARG A 8 -54.39 -3.50 -12.17
C ARG A 8 -53.90 -2.06 -12.19
N ILE A 9 -54.70 -1.10 -11.72
CA ILE A 9 -54.32 0.32 -11.68
C ILE A 9 -53.35 0.62 -10.54
N ILE A 10 -53.46 -0.06 -9.40
CA ILE A 10 -52.57 0.12 -8.24
C ILE A 10 -51.20 -0.49 -8.51
N LEU A 11 -51.11 -1.61 -9.26
CA LEU A 11 -49.83 -2.26 -9.60
C LEU A 11 -49.03 -1.45 -10.61
N ALA A 12 -49.67 -0.74 -11.52
CA ALA A 12 -49.04 0.13 -12.51
C ALA A 12 -48.42 1.40 -11.87
N LEU A 13 -49.04 1.93 -10.80
CA LEU A 13 -48.57 3.12 -10.10
C LEU A 13 -47.35 2.87 -9.20
N LEU A 14 -47.08 1.62 -8.76
CA LEU A 14 -45.96 1.24 -7.96
C LEU A 14 -44.67 0.92 -8.77
N ILE A 15 -44.83 0.64 -10.08
CA ILE A 15 -43.71 0.28 -10.94
C ILE A 15 -43.07 1.53 -11.61
N VAL A 16 -43.85 2.59 -11.81
CA VAL A 16 -43.37 3.81 -12.50
C VAL A 16 -42.20 4.51 -11.81
N PRO A 17 -42.15 4.73 -10.50
CA PRO A 17 -41.01 5.38 -9.86
C PRO A 17 -39.73 4.54 -9.91
N LEU A 18 -39.82 3.22 -9.81
CA LEU A 18 -38.64 2.34 -9.85
C LEU A 18 -37.92 2.39 -11.21
N CYS A 19 -38.65 2.49 -12.31
CA CYS A 19 -38.09 2.59 -13.65
C CYS A 19 -37.44 3.95 -13.92
N LEU A 20 -37.96 5.04 -13.36
CA LEU A 20 -37.39 6.38 -13.55
C LEU A 20 -36.01 6.50 -12.86
N PHE A 21 -35.88 6.08 -11.61
CA PHE A 21 -34.62 6.13 -10.88
C PHE A 21 -33.52 5.25 -11.50
N SER A 22 -33.88 4.13 -12.13
CA SER A 22 -32.91 3.28 -12.83
C SER A 22 -32.36 3.97 -14.07
N GLN A 23 -33.19 4.71 -14.79
CA GLN A 23 -32.81 5.46 -15.99
C GLN A 23 -31.86 6.62 -15.65
N ASP A 24 -32.10 7.30 -14.52
CA ASP A 24 -31.26 8.41 -14.04
C ASP A 24 -29.84 7.94 -13.68
N ILE A 25 -29.69 6.77 -13.01
CA ILE A 25 -28.37 6.21 -12.66
C ILE A 25 -27.59 5.87 -13.93
N ASP A 26 -28.21 5.24 -14.91
CA ASP A 26 -27.54 4.87 -16.17
C ASP A 26 -27.13 6.10 -16.97
N GLU A 27 -27.93 7.16 -16.95
CA GLU A 27 -27.56 8.44 -17.55
C GLU A 27 -26.38 9.08 -16.81
N ALA A 28 -26.39 9.09 -15.48
CA ALA A 28 -25.29 9.60 -14.67
C ALA A 28 -23.97 8.85 -14.95
N ILE A 29 -24.03 7.51 -15.07
CA ILE A 29 -22.85 6.69 -15.45
C ILE A 29 -22.36 7.06 -16.87
N LYS A 30 -23.27 7.26 -17.82
CA LYS A 30 -22.92 7.69 -19.18
C LYS A 30 -22.24 9.07 -19.17
N LEU A 31 -22.76 10.01 -18.41
CA LEU A 31 -22.16 11.33 -18.21
C LEU A 31 -20.78 11.23 -17.56
N PHE A 32 -20.64 10.39 -16.53
CA PHE A 32 -19.34 10.12 -15.90
C PHE A 32 -18.31 9.59 -16.90
N ASN A 33 -18.69 8.59 -17.71
CA ASN A 33 -17.83 8.01 -18.75
C ASN A 33 -17.49 9.00 -19.87
N SER A 34 -18.33 10.02 -20.08
CA SER A 34 -18.10 11.11 -21.02
C SER A 34 -17.39 12.31 -20.40
N SER A 35 -16.82 12.16 -19.19
CA SER A 35 -16.11 13.21 -18.44
C SER A 35 -16.97 14.42 -18.05
N GLN A 36 -18.31 14.30 -18.10
CA GLN A 36 -19.26 15.33 -17.66
C GLN A 36 -19.54 15.18 -16.16
N TYR A 37 -18.49 15.32 -15.34
CA TYR A 37 -18.48 14.94 -13.93
C TYR A 37 -19.46 15.72 -13.06
N GLU A 38 -19.63 17.01 -13.28
CA GLU A 38 -20.57 17.84 -12.51
C GLU A 38 -22.02 17.39 -12.73
N ARG A 39 -22.43 17.22 -13.98
CA ARG A 39 -23.78 16.75 -14.30
C ARG A 39 -24.05 15.34 -13.79
N ALA A 40 -23.07 14.44 -13.90
CA ALA A 40 -23.18 13.11 -13.34
C ALA A 40 -23.34 13.16 -11.81
N ARG A 41 -22.59 14.01 -11.14
CA ARG A 41 -22.65 14.21 -9.70
C ARG A 41 -24.03 14.72 -9.26
N ASP A 42 -24.58 15.71 -9.95
CA ASP A 42 -25.89 16.27 -9.59
C ASP A 42 -26.98 15.19 -9.60
N ILE A 43 -26.98 14.34 -10.63
CA ILE A 43 -27.94 13.21 -10.71
C ILE A 43 -27.68 12.21 -9.58
N PHE A 44 -26.41 11.81 -9.33
CA PHE A 44 -26.11 10.87 -8.25
C PHE A 44 -26.50 11.42 -6.88
N VAL A 45 -26.30 12.71 -6.63
CA VAL A 45 -26.72 13.36 -5.36
C VAL A 45 -28.23 13.29 -5.20
N GLN A 46 -28.98 13.61 -6.26
CA GLN A 46 -30.43 13.52 -6.23
C GLN A 46 -30.92 12.09 -5.96
N VAL A 47 -30.33 11.10 -6.64
CA VAL A 47 -30.70 9.68 -6.42
C VAL A 47 -30.31 9.20 -5.00
N ALA A 48 -29.26 9.74 -4.42
CA ALA A 48 -28.79 9.39 -3.08
C ALA A 48 -29.75 9.84 -1.96
N GLU A 49 -30.73 10.69 -2.24
CA GLU A 49 -31.81 11.06 -1.28
C GLU A 49 -32.73 9.88 -0.96
N ASP A 50 -32.82 8.88 -1.85
CA ASP A 50 -33.53 7.62 -1.59
C ASP A 50 -32.53 6.52 -1.20
N GLU A 51 -32.27 6.39 0.10
CA GLU A 51 -31.39 5.34 0.65
C GLU A 51 -31.92 3.90 0.42
N ASN A 52 -33.20 3.74 0.06
CA ASN A 52 -33.80 2.45 -0.26
C ASN A 52 -33.63 2.07 -1.76
N ASN A 53 -33.01 2.91 -2.56
CA ASN A 53 -32.76 2.61 -3.95
C ASN A 53 -31.93 1.31 -4.06
N PRO A 54 -32.37 0.30 -4.84
CA PRO A 54 -31.67 -0.99 -4.95
C PRO A 54 -30.26 -0.87 -5.54
N ARG A 55 -29.95 0.26 -6.19
CA ARG A 55 -28.62 0.55 -6.76
C ARG A 55 -27.84 1.59 -5.94
N ILE A 56 -28.23 1.86 -4.70
CA ILE A 56 -27.64 2.93 -3.88
C ILE A 56 -26.13 2.72 -3.64
N ALA A 57 -25.66 1.48 -3.53
CA ALA A 57 -24.23 1.17 -3.41
C ALA A 57 -23.43 1.63 -4.64
N GLU A 58 -23.99 1.52 -5.83
CA GLU A 58 -23.41 2.03 -7.07
C GLU A 58 -23.35 3.56 -7.05
N VAL A 59 -24.41 4.20 -6.61
CA VAL A 59 -24.49 5.67 -6.46
C VAL A 59 -23.41 6.17 -5.50
N TYR A 60 -23.27 5.56 -4.32
CA TYR A 60 -22.22 5.93 -3.38
C TYR A 60 -20.81 5.70 -3.94
N TYR A 61 -20.58 4.61 -4.65
CA TYR A 61 -19.29 4.39 -5.30
C TYR A 61 -18.96 5.53 -6.29
N TYR A 62 -19.89 5.93 -7.16
CA TYR A 62 -19.65 7.02 -8.10
C TYR A 62 -19.53 8.39 -7.42
N LEU A 63 -20.30 8.65 -6.34
CA LEU A 63 -20.13 9.86 -5.53
C LEU A 63 -18.75 9.92 -4.88
N GLY A 64 -18.24 8.78 -4.42
CA GLY A 64 -16.87 8.66 -3.94
C GLY A 64 -15.85 9.01 -5.02
N ARG A 65 -16.03 8.49 -6.23
CA ARG A 65 -15.17 8.76 -7.41
C ARG A 65 -15.21 10.22 -7.87
N LEU A 66 -16.35 10.89 -7.70
CA LEU A 66 -16.58 12.28 -8.10
C LEU A 66 -16.22 13.29 -7.00
N SER A 67 -15.90 12.83 -5.79
CA SER A 67 -15.59 13.71 -4.68
C SER A 67 -14.18 14.27 -4.81
N VAL A 68 -14.08 15.59 -4.91
CA VAL A 68 -12.80 16.32 -4.92
C VAL A 68 -12.18 16.36 -3.51
N ILE A 69 -13.02 16.40 -2.48
CA ILE A 69 -12.60 16.41 -1.08
C ILE A 69 -12.32 14.96 -0.63
N PRO A 70 -11.08 14.65 -0.22
CA PRO A 70 -10.71 13.29 0.13
C PRO A 70 -11.53 12.66 1.26
N ASP A 71 -11.99 13.45 2.23
CA ASP A 71 -12.83 12.94 3.34
C ASP A 71 -14.24 12.61 2.88
N SER A 72 -14.80 13.37 1.92
CA SER A 72 -16.08 13.05 1.29
C SER A 72 -15.99 11.78 0.45
N ALA A 73 -14.89 11.60 -0.29
CA ALA A 73 -14.66 10.37 -1.04
C ALA A 73 -14.62 9.15 -0.10
N LEU A 74 -13.84 9.24 0.99
CA LEU A 74 -13.77 8.18 2.00
C LEU A 74 -15.11 7.91 2.68
N PHE A 75 -15.92 8.93 2.93
CA PHE A 75 -17.27 8.76 3.49
C PHE A 75 -18.12 7.84 2.60
N TYR A 76 -18.18 8.12 1.30
CA TYR A 76 -18.98 7.32 0.38
C TYR A 76 -18.43 5.90 0.17
N PHE A 77 -17.12 5.73 0.02
CA PHE A 77 -16.53 4.40 -0.09
C PHE A 77 -16.71 3.57 1.18
N ASN A 78 -16.63 4.20 2.37
CA ASN A 78 -16.94 3.51 3.63
C ASN A 78 -18.42 3.12 3.71
N LYS A 79 -19.35 3.95 3.26
CA LYS A 79 -20.76 3.55 3.18
C LYS A 79 -20.93 2.27 2.34
N VAL A 80 -20.31 2.19 1.17
CA VAL A 80 -20.35 0.96 0.35
C VAL A 80 -19.73 -0.22 1.11
N LYS A 81 -18.53 -0.02 1.69
CA LYS A 81 -17.79 -1.05 2.43
C LYS A 81 -18.58 -1.64 3.59
N THR A 82 -19.26 -0.79 4.38
CA THR A 82 -19.91 -1.19 5.64
C THR A 82 -21.36 -1.61 5.47
N ASP A 83 -22.11 -0.84 4.69
CA ASP A 83 -23.57 -0.99 4.60
C ASP A 83 -23.98 -1.93 3.46
N TYR A 84 -23.11 -2.06 2.44
CA TYR A 84 -23.38 -2.85 1.23
C TYR A 84 -22.25 -3.84 0.90
N PRO A 85 -21.80 -4.69 1.84
CA PRO A 85 -20.64 -5.58 1.63
C PRO A 85 -20.88 -6.67 0.58
N GLN A 86 -22.11 -6.90 0.15
CA GLN A 86 -22.45 -7.85 -0.92
C GLN A 86 -22.57 -7.17 -2.30
N SER A 87 -22.40 -5.86 -2.35
CA SER A 87 -22.42 -5.12 -3.60
C SER A 87 -21.18 -5.44 -4.45
N ARG A 88 -21.38 -5.49 -5.78
CA ARG A 88 -20.27 -5.57 -6.74
C ARG A 88 -19.30 -4.39 -6.67
N TYR A 89 -19.61 -3.36 -5.90
CA TYR A 89 -18.75 -2.19 -5.67
C TYR A 89 -18.01 -2.25 -4.34
N ALA A 90 -18.22 -3.32 -3.55
CA ALA A 90 -17.64 -3.39 -2.23
C ALA A 90 -16.11 -3.59 -2.28
N ASP A 91 -15.62 -4.53 -3.08
CA ASP A 91 -14.20 -4.82 -3.22
C ASP A 91 -13.42 -3.62 -3.78
N ILE A 92 -13.93 -2.98 -4.85
CA ILE A 92 -13.29 -1.79 -5.43
C ILE A 92 -13.34 -0.59 -4.46
N SER A 93 -14.38 -0.48 -3.61
CA SER A 93 -14.43 0.57 -2.59
C SER A 93 -13.35 0.39 -1.51
N TYR A 94 -13.07 -0.85 -1.11
CA TYR A 94 -11.91 -1.14 -0.25
C TYR A 94 -10.61 -0.69 -0.88
N LEU A 95 -10.42 -0.96 -2.17
CA LEU A 95 -9.21 -0.57 -2.90
C LEU A 95 -9.07 0.96 -2.96
N GLU A 96 -10.15 1.69 -3.24
CA GLU A 96 -10.13 3.16 -3.26
C GLU A 96 -9.84 3.76 -1.87
N ILE A 97 -10.34 3.16 -0.78
CA ILE A 97 -9.99 3.54 0.59
C ILE A 97 -8.48 3.33 0.83
N ALA A 98 -7.93 2.20 0.40
CA ALA A 98 -6.50 1.91 0.55
C ALA A 98 -5.65 2.92 -0.24
N LYS A 99 -5.99 3.21 -1.49
CA LYS A 99 -5.32 4.21 -2.33
C LYS A 99 -5.38 5.61 -1.71
N SER A 100 -6.51 5.99 -1.11
CA SER A 100 -6.65 7.23 -0.35
C SER A 100 -5.73 7.28 0.88
N ASN A 101 -5.57 6.15 1.59
CA ASN A 101 -4.64 6.05 2.70
C ASN A 101 -3.18 6.19 2.23
N ILE A 102 -2.81 5.59 1.09
CA ILE A 102 -1.48 5.73 0.49
C ILE A 102 -1.19 7.20 0.14
N ALA A 103 -2.14 7.87 -0.53
CA ALA A 103 -2.02 9.27 -0.90
C ALA A 103 -1.81 10.20 0.33
N ARG A 104 -2.34 9.80 1.48
CA ARG A 104 -2.18 10.48 2.78
C ARG A 104 -0.98 9.98 3.58
N LYS A 105 -0.11 9.16 3.00
CA LYS A 105 1.06 8.53 3.65
C LYS A 105 0.69 7.67 4.87
N LYS A 106 -0.56 7.21 4.98
CA LYS A 106 -1.04 6.29 6.02
C LYS A 106 -0.84 4.84 5.57
N TYR A 107 0.41 4.48 5.29
CA TYR A 107 0.76 3.20 4.66
C TYR A 107 0.30 1.98 5.47
N GLN A 108 0.42 2.02 6.79
CA GLN A 108 -0.03 0.93 7.64
C GLN A 108 -1.55 0.70 7.54
N ASN A 109 -2.35 1.78 7.46
CA ASN A 109 -3.79 1.67 7.25
C ASN A 109 -4.12 1.10 5.88
N ALA A 110 -3.35 1.47 4.86
CA ALA A 110 -3.51 0.90 3.52
C ALA A 110 -3.22 -0.62 3.52
N ILE A 111 -2.14 -1.06 4.16
CA ILE A 111 -1.78 -2.48 4.30
C ILE A 111 -2.92 -3.26 4.98
N ILE A 112 -3.45 -2.74 6.09
CA ILE A 112 -4.57 -3.36 6.81
C ILE A 112 -5.80 -3.48 5.90
N THR A 113 -6.15 -2.40 5.19
CA THR A 113 -7.32 -2.35 4.30
C THR A 113 -7.17 -3.32 3.13
N LEU A 114 -6.00 -3.40 2.50
CA LEU A 114 -5.73 -4.30 1.37
C LEU A 114 -5.75 -5.78 1.81
N ASN A 115 -5.20 -6.10 2.97
CA ASN A 115 -5.26 -7.46 3.50
C ASN A 115 -6.71 -7.85 3.90
N GLU A 116 -7.50 -6.92 4.44
CA GLU A 116 -8.92 -7.14 4.71
C GLU A 116 -9.70 -7.40 3.42
N LEU A 117 -9.40 -6.65 2.36
CA LEU A 117 -9.99 -6.83 1.04
C LEU A 117 -9.73 -8.25 0.49
N LEU A 118 -8.47 -8.70 0.46
CA LEU A 118 -8.11 -10.04 -0.01
C LEU A 118 -8.79 -11.15 0.79
N ARG A 119 -8.93 -10.96 2.11
CA ARG A 119 -9.59 -11.93 2.99
C ARG A 119 -11.09 -12.00 2.77
N LYS A 120 -11.75 -10.86 2.52
CA LYS A 120 -13.21 -10.79 2.33
C LYS A 120 -13.66 -11.16 0.92
N TYR A 121 -12.85 -10.82 -0.07
CA TYR A 121 -13.16 -11.01 -1.49
C TYR A 121 -12.01 -11.76 -2.19
N PRO A 122 -11.80 -13.05 -1.84
CA PRO A 122 -10.67 -13.84 -2.37
C PRO A 122 -10.74 -14.04 -3.90
N ASP A 123 -11.94 -13.98 -4.48
CA ASP A 123 -12.17 -14.17 -5.91
C ASP A 123 -12.28 -12.86 -6.69
N THR A 124 -11.86 -11.74 -6.10
CA THR A 124 -11.89 -10.43 -6.78
C THR A 124 -10.97 -10.41 -8.01
N ASN A 125 -11.41 -9.76 -9.07
CA ASN A 125 -10.60 -9.52 -10.27
C ASN A 125 -9.53 -8.42 -10.08
N LEU A 126 -9.42 -7.85 -8.88
CA LEU A 126 -8.50 -6.76 -8.56
C LEU A 126 -7.19 -7.25 -7.92
N GLN A 127 -6.94 -8.56 -7.88
CA GLN A 127 -5.82 -9.16 -7.14
C GLN A 127 -4.47 -8.59 -7.56
N ASP A 128 -4.23 -8.39 -8.83
CA ASP A 128 -2.99 -7.82 -9.35
C ASP A 128 -2.81 -6.34 -8.95
N GLU A 129 -3.87 -5.53 -9.01
CA GLU A 129 -3.84 -4.15 -8.53
C GLU A 129 -3.62 -4.09 -7.00
N ILE A 130 -4.30 -4.96 -6.26
CA ILE A 130 -4.15 -5.05 -4.80
C ILE A 130 -2.71 -5.41 -4.43
N MET A 131 -2.11 -6.40 -5.09
CA MET A 131 -0.71 -6.79 -4.86
C MET A 131 0.26 -5.64 -5.15
N PHE A 132 0.01 -4.88 -6.23
CA PHE A 132 0.80 -3.71 -6.54
C PHE A 132 0.76 -2.67 -5.41
N TRP A 133 -0.43 -2.25 -5.00
CA TRP A 133 -0.57 -1.25 -3.95
C TRP A 133 -0.12 -1.74 -2.57
N LEU A 134 -0.24 -3.04 -2.31
CA LEU A 134 0.29 -3.67 -1.10
C LEU A 134 1.82 -3.60 -1.08
N GLY A 135 2.48 -3.97 -2.19
CA GLY A 135 3.93 -3.85 -2.33
C GLY A 135 4.44 -2.43 -2.16
N VAL A 136 3.79 -1.46 -2.83
CA VAL A 136 4.09 -0.02 -2.67
C VAL A 136 3.94 0.43 -1.21
N SER A 137 2.87 -0.01 -0.53
CA SER A 137 2.61 0.36 0.87
C SER A 137 3.66 -0.20 1.82
N TYR A 138 4.11 -1.44 1.60
CA TYR A 138 5.19 -2.05 2.38
C TYR A 138 6.51 -1.32 2.15
N MET A 139 6.90 -1.06 0.90
CA MET A 139 8.13 -0.31 0.59
C MET A 139 8.13 1.08 1.24
N SER A 140 6.98 1.75 1.27
CA SER A 140 6.82 3.09 1.84
C SER A 140 6.67 3.10 3.37
N SER A 141 6.63 1.94 4.03
CA SER A 141 6.51 1.78 5.49
C SER A 141 7.74 1.16 6.15
N ASP A 142 8.93 1.45 5.60
CA ASP A 142 10.25 0.92 6.04
C ASP A 142 10.37 -0.62 5.99
N LYS A 143 9.54 -1.27 5.18
CA LYS A 143 9.54 -2.72 4.92
C LYS A 143 9.82 -3.00 3.45
N GLU A 144 10.92 -2.44 2.96
CA GLU A 144 11.26 -2.45 1.53
C GLU A 144 11.40 -3.87 0.98
N LYS A 145 12.06 -4.76 1.71
CA LYS A 145 12.28 -6.15 1.27
C LYS A 145 10.98 -6.91 1.09
N GLU A 146 10.04 -6.76 2.02
CA GLU A 146 8.72 -7.35 1.94
C GLU A 146 7.92 -6.78 0.75
N GLY A 147 7.99 -5.47 0.55
CA GLY A 147 7.35 -4.81 -0.58
C GLY A 147 7.89 -5.30 -1.93
N ILE A 148 9.20 -5.38 -2.08
CA ILE A 148 9.87 -5.94 -3.27
C ILE A 148 9.41 -7.39 -3.51
N SER A 149 9.40 -8.22 -2.48
CA SER A 149 8.95 -9.62 -2.59
C SER A 149 7.50 -9.73 -3.09
N ILE A 150 6.61 -8.85 -2.62
CA ILE A 150 5.22 -8.81 -3.07
C ILE A 150 5.14 -8.40 -4.56
N LEU A 151 5.90 -7.40 -4.97
CA LEU A 151 5.93 -6.93 -6.36
C LEU A 151 6.56 -7.97 -7.31
N GLU A 152 7.58 -8.70 -6.88
CA GLU A 152 8.16 -9.82 -7.64
C GLU A 152 7.14 -10.96 -7.79
N ASN A 153 6.39 -11.27 -6.72
CA ASN A 153 5.32 -12.26 -6.77
C ASN A 153 4.17 -11.83 -7.71
N LEU A 154 3.77 -10.56 -7.68
CA LEU A 154 2.82 -9.99 -8.65
C LEU A 154 3.27 -10.27 -10.09
N ARG A 155 4.50 -9.98 -10.42
CA ARG A 155 5.07 -10.19 -11.76
C ARG A 155 5.09 -11.66 -12.17
N LYS A 156 5.34 -12.55 -11.23
CA LYS A 156 5.33 -14.00 -11.47
C LYS A 156 3.92 -14.53 -11.68
N THR A 157 2.95 -14.06 -10.90
CA THR A 157 1.58 -14.57 -10.89
C THR A 157 0.73 -13.94 -12.02
N TYR A 158 0.94 -12.67 -12.31
CA TYR A 158 0.19 -11.90 -13.31
C TYR A 158 1.10 -11.24 -14.35
N PRO A 159 1.91 -12.00 -15.13
CA PRO A 159 2.98 -11.45 -15.99
C PRO A 159 2.46 -10.53 -17.11
N LYS A 160 1.18 -10.61 -17.47
CA LYS A 160 0.54 -9.78 -18.51
C LYS A 160 -0.24 -8.60 -17.95
N SER A 161 -0.27 -8.42 -16.63
CA SER A 161 -0.97 -7.32 -15.99
C SER A 161 -0.22 -6.00 -16.19
N VAL A 162 -0.97 -4.92 -16.37
CA VAL A 162 -0.43 -3.56 -16.37
C VAL A 162 0.26 -3.22 -15.04
N TRP A 163 -0.18 -3.83 -13.94
CA TRP A 163 0.41 -3.64 -12.62
C TRP A 163 1.77 -4.34 -12.49
N SER A 164 1.95 -5.47 -13.16
CA SER A 164 3.24 -6.14 -13.28
C SER A 164 4.25 -5.31 -14.07
N GLU A 165 3.81 -4.63 -15.12
CA GLU A 165 4.65 -3.71 -15.87
C GLU A 165 5.04 -2.49 -15.02
N ARG A 166 4.08 -1.91 -14.30
CA ARG A 166 4.35 -0.81 -13.37
C ARG A 166 5.29 -1.22 -12.23
N ALA A 167 5.19 -2.44 -11.73
CA ALA A 167 6.09 -2.95 -10.68
C ALA A 167 7.56 -2.94 -11.14
N LEU A 168 7.84 -3.16 -12.43
CA LEU A 168 9.21 -3.07 -12.99
C LEU A 168 9.86 -1.70 -12.79
N THR A 169 9.07 -0.63 -12.79
CA THR A 169 9.61 0.73 -12.63
C THR A 169 9.90 1.09 -11.18
N ILE A 170 9.42 0.28 -10.23
CA ILE A 170 9.52 0.53 -8.79
C ILE A 170 10.54 -0.40 -8.13
N ILE A 171 10.60 -1.66 -8.58
CA ILE A 171 11.57 -2.63 -8.04
C ILE A 171 12.97 -2.18 -8.48
N PRO A 172 13.92 -1.97 -7.54
CA PRO A 172 15.30 -1.69 -7.89
C PRO A 172 15.83 -2.77 -8.82
N SER A 173 16.44 -2.39 -9.96
CA SER A 173 17.06 -3.38 -10.82
C SER A 173 18.26 -3.99 -10.08
N LYS A 174 18.45 -5.31 -10.22
CA LYS A 174 19.61 -6.00 -9.64
C LYS A 174 20.94 -5.45 -10.14
N ASP A 175 20.90 -4.74 -11.27
CA ASP A 175 22.05 -4.09 -11.90
C ASP A 175 22.16 -2.58 -11.56
N THR A 176 21.21 -2.03 -10.82
CA THR A 176 21.40 -0.69 -10.25
C THR A 176 22.38 -0.88 -9.10
N PRO A 177 23.62 -0.32 -9.20
CA PRO A 177 24.49 -0.31 -8.03
C PRO A 177 23.66 0.31 -6.90
N GLU A 178 23.58 -0.39 -5.76
CA GLU A 178 23.00 0.20 -4.56
C GLU A 178 23.62 1.59 -4.44
N VAL A 179 22.81 2.63 -4.60
CA VAL A 179 23.27 3.97 -4.25
C VAL A 179 23.62 3.84 -2.78
N PRO A 180 24.90 3.95 -2.41
CA PRO A 180 25.29 3.70 -1.04
C PRO A 180 24.46 4.62 -0.18
N HIS A 181 23.51 4.05 0.58
CA HIS A 181 22.84 4.83 1.62
C HIS A 181 23.94 5.29 2.55
N GLU A 182 24.22 6.59 2.53
CA GLU A 182 25.15 7.16 3.49
C GLU A 182 24.59 6.85 4.90
N TYR A 183 25.22 5.92 5.57
CA TYR A 183 24.86 5.56 6.93
C TYR A 183 26.09 5.70 7.83
N TYR A 184 25.85 5.73 9.13
CA TYR A 184 26.91 5.71 10.13
C TYR A 184 26.90 4.35 10.84
N THR A 185 28.09 3.87 11.17
CA THR A 185 28.28 2.61 11.88
C THR A 185 29.41 2.73 12.89
N VAL A 186 29.53 1.78 13.79
CA VAL A 186 30.64 1.75 14.74
C VAL A 186 31.64 0.69 14.32
N GLN A 187 32.84 1.11 13.88
CA GLN A 187 33.92 0.21 13.59
C GLN A 187 34.59 -0.23 14.88
N VAL A 188 34.48 -1.50 15.23
CA VAL A 188 35.00 -2.09 16.46
C VAL A 188 36.28 -2.89 16.26
N GLY A 189 36.68 -3.12 15.00
CA GLY A 189 37.92 -3.83 14.67
C GLY A 189 38.37 -3.60 13.24
N SER A 190 39.65 -3.85 12.99
CA SER A 190 40.26 -3.86 11.66
C SER A 190 41.40 -4.86 11.64
N TYR A 191 41.33 -5.88 10.78
CA TYR A 191 42.25 -7.02 10.78
C TYR A 191 42.83 -7.23 9.38
N ARG A 192 44.08 -7.67 9.32
CA ARG A 192 44.70 -8.12 8.05
C ARG A 192 44.30 -9.55 7.68
N ASN A 193 43.93 -10.34 8.67
CA ASN A 193 43.51 -11.72 8.50
C ASN A 193 41.98 -11.80 8.60
N LYS A 194 41.33 -12.36 7.58
CA LYS A 194 39.87 -12.49 7.50
C LYS A 194 39.33 -13.33 8.64
N SER A 195 39.96 -14.44 8.97
CA SER A 195 39.53 -15.34 10.05
C SER A 195 39.52 -14.64 11.41
N ASN A 196 40.48 -13.74 11.69
CA ASN A 196 40.46 -12.97 12.93
C ASN A 196 39.31 -11.99 13.01
N ALA A 197 38.92 -11.38 11.88
CA ALA A 197 37.73 -10.52 11.79
C ALA A 197 36.45 -11.34 11.98
N GLU A 198 36.36 -12.52 11.38
CA GLU A 198 35.23 -13.43 11.51
C GLU A 198 35.04 -13.91 12.94
N ASN A 199 36.11 -14.33 13.60
CA ASN A 199 36.08 -14.76 15.01
C ASN A 199 35.59 -13.64 15.93
N TYR A 200 36.12 -12.44 15.75
CA TYR A 200 35.71 -11.29 16.57
C TYR A 200 34.28 -10.86 16.27
N ALA A 201 33.86 -10.88 15.03
CA ALA A 201 32.48 -10.61 14.63
C ALA A 201 31.49 -11.61 15.26
N GLU A 202 31.88 -12.91 15.33
CA GLU A 202 31.08 -13.94 15.97
C GLU A 202 30.92 -13.73 17.48
N GLU A 203 31.98 -13.29 18.17
CA GLU A 203 31.93 -12.92 19.61
C GLU A 203 30.91 -11.78 19.84
N ILE A 204 30.86 -10.80 18.95
CA ILE A 204 29.91 -9.67 19.02
C ILE A 204 28.49 -10.11 18.69
N ARG A 205 28.29 -10.97 17.67
CA ARG A 205 26.98 -11.54 17.33
C ARG A 205 26.35 -12.33 18.45
N LYS A 206 27.16 -13.04 19.28
CA LYS A 206 26.68 -13.74 20.48
C LYS A 206 26.07 -12.81 21.53
N LYS A 207 26.28 -11.51 21.41
CA LYS A 207 25.67 -10.46 22.24
C LYS A 207 24.45 -9.79 21.59
N ASP A 208 23.86 -10.43 20.57
CA ASP A 208 22.69 -10.00 19.80
C ASP A 208 22.88 -8.70 18.98
N PHE A 209 24.13 -8.35 18.65
CA PHE A 209 24.40 -7.20 17.77
C PHE A 209 24.47 -7.61 16.30
N SER A 210 23.95 -6.73 15.43
CA SER A 210 24.13 -6.84 13.97
C SER A 210 25.56 -6.46 13.60
N VAL A 211 26.30 -7.40 12.95
CA VAL A 211 27.72 -7.22 12.64
C VAL A 211 27.99 -7.51 11.17
N GLN A 212 28.65 -6.57 10.51
CA GLN A 212 29.16 -6.70 9.15
C GLN A 212 30.71 -6.76 9.14
N ILE A 213 31.26 -7.50 8.17
CA ILE A 213 32.69 -7.48 7.86
C ILE A 213 32.86 -6.85 6.49
N VAL A 214 33.54 -5.72 6.44
CA VAL A 214 33.75 -4.95 5.21
C VAL A 214 35.22 -5.03 4.83
N GLU A 215 35.46 -5.46 3.58
CA GLU A 215 36.81 -5.49 3.01
C GLU A 215 37.18 -4.08 2.53
N ALA A 216 38.37 -3.60 2.93
CA ALA A 216 38.84 -2.28 2.57
C ALA A 216 40.31 -2.35 2.12
N LEU A 217 40.60 -1.79 0.96
CA LEU A 217 41.98 -1.65 0.44
C LEU A 217 42.57 -0.33 0.91
N VAL A 218 43.61 -0.41 1.78
CA VAL A 218 44.30 0.77 2.32
C VAL A 218 45.77 0.70 1.98
N LYS A 219 46.25 1.63 1.18
CA LYS A 219 47.66 1.71 0.73
C LYS A 219 48.21 0.37 0.18
N GLY A 220 47.39 -0.33 -0.63
CA GLY A 220 47.74 -1.60 -1.23
C GLY A 220 47.65 -2.83 -0.34
N ASN A 221 47.18 -2.68 0.91
CA ASN A 221 46.93 -3.79 1.83
C ASN A 221 45.43 -3.97 2.06
N THR A 222 44.96 -5.20 2.05
CA THR A 222 43.59 -5.55 2.38
C THR A 222 43.41 -5.61 3.89
N TYR A 223 42.31 -4.97 4.38
CA TYR A 223 41.88 -5.01 5.76
C TYR A 223 40.41 -5.46 5.82
N TYR A 224 40.09 -6.26 6.84
CA TYR A 224 38.74 -6.71 7.19
C TYR A 224 38.28 -5.93 8.40
N ARG A 225 37.37 -4.96 8.14
CA ARG A 225 36.81 -4.08 9.17
C ARG A 225 35.55 -4.68 9.73
N VAL A 226 35.42 -4.72 11.06
CA VAL A 226 34.24 -5.20 11.76
C VAL A 226 33.41 -4.00 12.14
N TRP A 227 32.20 -3.91 11.58
CA TRP A 227 31.24 -2.83 11.76
C TRP A 227 30.01 -3.34 12.49
N VAL A 228 29.47 -2.53 13.43
CA VAL A 228 28.34 -2.90 14.27
C VAL A 228 27.26 -1.82 14.20
N GLY A 229 26.04 -2.24 13.84
CA GLY A 229 24.88 -1.37 13.69
C GLY A 229 24.93 -0.49 12.44
N GLU A 230 23.76 -0.01 12.02
CA GLU A 230 23.57 0.95 10.93
C GLU A 230 22.65 2.07 11.43
N PHE A 231 23.06 3.33 11.24
CA PHE A 231 22.37 4.49 11.79
C PHE A 231 22.25 5.60 10.74
N SER A 232 21.09 6.21 10.66
CA SER A 232 20.81 7.30 9.72
C SER A 232 21.52 8.62 10.10
N THR A 233 21.94 8.79 11.37
CA THR A 233 22.63 9.99 11.85
C THR A 233 23.87 9.64 12.66
N ILE A 234 24.83 10.56 12.65
CA ILE A 234 26.08 10.42 13.41
C ILE A 234 25.81 10.43 14.93
N GLU A 235 24.77 11.13 15.38
CA GLU A 235 24.38 11.21 16.79
C GLU A 235 23.88 9.85 17.31
N GLN A 236 23.06 9.16 16.51
CA GLN A 236 22.61 7.81 16.82
C GLN A 236 23.79 6.83 16.92
N ALA A 237 24.71 6.88 15.97
CA ALA A 237 25.90 6.05 15.97
C ALA A 237 26.81 6.34 17.19
N LYS A 238 26.96 7.60 17.62
CA LYS A 238 27.70 8.00 18.81
C LYS A 238 27.05 7.45 20.08
N THR A 239 25.74 7.60 20.22
CA THR A 239 25.00 7.06 21.36
C THR A 239 25.21 5.54 21.47
N PHE A 240 25.09 4.84 20.35
CA PHE A 240 25.34 3.39 20.31
C PHE A 240 26.81 3.03 20.57
N SER A 241 27.77 3.84 20.13
CA SER A 241 29.20 3.63 20.45
C SER A 241 29.46 3.69 21.95
N HIS A 242 28.82 4.61 22.70
CA HIS A 242 28.87 4.66 24.14
C HIS A 242 28.23 3.46 24.83
N GLU A 243 27.13 2.95 24.29
CA GLU A 243 26.50 1.71 24.73
C GLU A 243 27.46 0.52 24.59
N LEU A 244 28.08 0.36 23.42
CA LEU A 244 29.08 -0.68 23.19
C LEU A 244 30.30 -0.55 24.16
N GLU A 245 30.76 0.67 24.42
CA GLU A 245 31.86 0.92 25.34
C GLU A 245 31.53 0.49 26.77
N SER A 246 30.29 0.68 27.22
CA SER A 246 29.80 0.21 28.52
C SER A 246 29.84 -1.33 28.66
N LEU A 247 29.79 -2.04 27.52
CA LEU A 247 29.90 -3.50 27.42
C LEU A 247 31.34 -3.98 27.15
N GLY A 248 32.31 -3.05 27.20
CA GLY A 248 33.73 -3.34 26.98
C GLY A 248 34.13 -3.44 25.49
N ILE A 249 33.27 -3.08 24.56
CA ILE A 249 33.49 -3.08 23.11
C ILE A 249 33.85 -1.66 22.68
N LYS A 250 35.14 -1.39 22.43
CA LYS A 250 35.58 -0.07 21.96
C LYS A 250 35.43 0.04 20.42
N GLY A 251 34.93 1.15 19.96
CA GLY A 251 34.77 1.40 18.54
C GLY A 251 34.77 2.89 18.18
N ASN A 252 34.95 3.18 16.91
CA ASN A 252 34.88 4.53 16.38
C ASN A 252 33.71 4.64 15.40
N VAL A 253 32.95 5.74 15.49
CA VAL A 253 31.92 6.04 14.51
C VAL A 253 32.57 6.35 13.17
N VAL A 254 32.16 5.65 12.14
CA VAL A 254 32.61 5.83 10.76
C VAL A 254 31.39 5.96 9.82
N LYS A 255 31.63 6.58 8.67
CA LYS A 255 30.63 6.60 7.60
C LYS A 255 30.71 5.26 6.86
N GLY A 256 29.57 4.61 6.70
CA GLY A 256 29.42 3.40 5.89
C GLY A 256 29.32 3.75 4.39
N TYR A 257 29.55 2.76 3.55
CA TYR A 257 29.48 2.86 2.08
C TYR A 257 29.06 1.52 1.48
#